data_2841c9cf4078b3a539aa6b534ec6d0e0
#
_entry.id   2841c9cf4078b3a539aa6b534ec6d0e0
#
_cell.length_a   1.000
_cell.length_b   1.000
_cell.length_c   1.000
_cell.angle_alpha   90.00
_cell.angle_beta   90.00
_cell.angle_gamma   90.00
#
_symmetry.space_group_name_H-M   'P 1'
#
loop_
_entity.id
_entity.type
_entity.pdbx_description
1 polymer ?
#
loop_
_entity_poly.entity_id
_entity_poly.type
_entity_poly.pdbx_seq_one_letter_code
_entity_poly.pdbx_strand_id
1 'polypeptide(L)'
;MEETRKSIQIQIHSSMLVLLACISCSYLTLSFADTVTKQEAKQLRNEVTEMFYHAFNGYMDNAFPLDELKPLSCSGEDTLGGYALTLIDSLDTLALLGDRERFVASVEWIGKNLRFDMINKTVSLFETTIRVLGGLISAHQIASDYATGMRVPSYDNQLLNLAEDLARRLLPAFDTPTGIPFGSVNLLHGVDKDESKITSTAGGGTLTLEFGVLSRLTNDPIFEQVTKNAVLALWARRSKLNLVGAHINVFTGEWTQKDAGIGTSIDSFYEYLLKAYLLFGDEEYLYIFQEAYSAAMHYLYHDPWYVEVNMDSAAIVWPLFNSLQAFWPGLQVLAGDINPAIRTHAAFLSVWRRYGFTPEGFNLASLTVQHGQKSYPLRPELIESTYWLYKATRDPRYLDAGRDMLASLQYGARCPCGYCHISDVEHHKQEDHMESFFLAETVKYLWLLFDLAAGPDNIVENGPYKYVFSTEGHLLPATPQISLARDHCLYYGAYCRSGDLRQTYFVSEADKDKHESNDSRIYGSWTKATYSSEYPTSEPSASSGLIKGFCPGLNHGQKFGLLYMHSNDEHRDHETTQPEEPTIVQSHSVMLLPAQNSDRSVPNSGNDHNDSQTSGESDVTS
;
A
#
# COMPACT_ATOMS: atom_id res chain seq x y z
N MET A 1 -6.49 -68.20 44.42
CA MET A 1 -5.58 -67.00 44.40
C MET A 1 -5.08 -66.70 42.97
N GLU A 2 -4.83 -67.71 42.13
CA GLU A 2 -4.31 -67.50 40.77
C GLU A 2 -5.37 -66.99 39.76
N GLU A 3 -6.62 -67.48 39.88
CA GLU A 3 -7.75 -67.00 39.09
C GLU A 3 -8.15 -65.54 39.39
N THR A 4 -8.06 -65.14 40.65
CA THR A 4 -8.35 -63.75 41.06
C THR A 4 -7.29 -62.77 40.52
N ARG A 5 -6.00 -63.19 40.48
CA ARG A 5 -4.93 -62.38 39.84
C ARG A 5 -5.09 -62.23 38.34
N LYS A 6 -5.52 -63.28 37.61
CA LYS A 6 -5.79 -63.20 36.17
C LYS A 6 -6.96 -62.30 35.85
N SER A 7 -8.05 -62.35 36.67
CA SER A 7 -9.21 -61.50 36.51
C SER A 7 -8.90 -60.01 36.74
N ILE A 8 -8.07 -59.68 37.77
CA ILE A 8 -7.63 -58.30 38.06
C ILE A 8 -6.73 -57.78 36.92
N GLN A 9 -5.84 -58.64 36.40
CA GLN A 9 -4.90 -58.25 35.34
C GLN A 9 -5.62 -57.96 33.99
N ILE A 10 -6.65 -58.73 33.67
CA ILE A 10 -7.54 -58.52 32.49
C ILE A 10 -8.33 -57.20 32.65
N GLN A 11 -8.82 -56.92 33.86
CA GLN A 11 -9.59 -55.72 34.13
C GLN A 11 -8.71 -54.43 34.06
N ILE A 12 -7.44 -54.51 34.52
CA ILE A 12 -6.46 -53.41 34.39
C ILE A 12 -6.10 -53.17 32.92
N HIS A 13 -5.88 -54.20 32.12
CA HIS A 13 -5.56 -54.08 30.68
C HIS A 13 -6.76 -53.49 29.90
N SER A 14 -7.98 -53.92 30.20
CA SER A 14 -9.20 -53.39 29.59
C SER A 14 -9.41 -51.90 29.94
N SER A 15 -9.18 -51.51 31.19
CA SER A 15 -9.28 -50.10 31.61
C SER A 15 -8.20 -49.22 30.99
N MET A 16 -6.96 -49.73 30.86
CA MET A 16 -5.88 -49.02 30.13
C MET A 16 -6.17 -48.84 28.64
N LEU A 17 -6.74 -49.86 27.99
CA LEU A 17 -7.13 -49.78 26.59
C LEU A 17 -8.27 -48.77 26.34
N VAL A 18 -9.25 -48.71 27.24
CA VAL A 18 -10.31 -47.71 27.20
C VAL A 18 -9.76 -46.31 27.45
N LEU A 19 -8.83 -46.14 28.40
CA LEU A 19 -8.18 -44.86 28.67
C LEU A 19 -7.33 -44.39 27.48
N LEU A 20 -6.58 -45.28 26.83
CA LEU A 20 -5.81 -45.02 25.64
C LEU A 20 -6.71 -44.68 24.42
N ALA A 21 -7.85 -45.35 24.30
CA ALA A 21 -8.84 -45.04 23.25
C ALA A 21 -9.52 -43.69 23.51
N CYS A 22 -9.84 -43.34 24.77
CA CYS A 22 -10.36 -42.01 25.12
C CYS A 22 -9.33 -40.90 24.90
N ILE A 23 -8.06 -41.13 25.23
CA ILE A 23 -6.97 -40.18 25.00
C ILE A 23 -6.74 -39.99 23.48
N SER A 24 -6.72 -41.08 22.70
CA SER A 24 -6.57 -40.97 21.25
C SER A 24 -7.82 -40.35 20.57
N CYS A 25 -9.03 -40.60 21.06
CA CYS A 25 -10.23 -39.91 20.61
C CYS A 25 -10.18 -38.40 20.97
N SER A 26 -9.69 -38.05 22.14
CA SER A 26 -9.51 -36.64 22.55
C SER A 26 -8.41 -35.95 21.74
N TYR A 27 -7.33 -36.66 21.41
CA TYR A 27 -6.28 -36.12 20.50
C TYR A 27 -6.79 -36.00 19.06
N LEU A 28 -7.64 -36.91 18.57
CA LEU A 28 -8.26 -36.84 17.25
C LEU A 28 -9.31 -35.71 17.17
N THR A 29 -10.02 -35.41 18.24
CA THR A 29 -10.96 -34.26 18.30
C THR A 29 -10.27 -32.92 18.53
N LEU A 30 -9.06 -32.91 19.11
CA LEU A 30 -8.24 -31.70 19.25
C LEU A 30 -7.41 -31.35 17.99
N SER A 31 -7.41 -32.21 16.96
CA SER A 31 -6.61 -32.02 15.73
C SER A 31 -7.40 -31.50 14.54
N PHE A 32 -8.68 -31.26 14.63
CA PHE A 32 -9.42 -30.44 13.68
C PHE A 32 -9.50 -29.03 14.28
N ALA A 33 -8.46 -28.23 14.09
CA ALA A 33 -8.64 -26.80 14.09
C ALA A 33 -9.78 -26.52 13.09
N ASP A 34 -10.86 -25.92 13.56
CA ASP A 34 -11.99 -25.51 12.71
C ASP A 34 -11.46 -24.52 11.66
N THR A 35 -11.05 -25.06 10.52
CA THR A 35 -10.61 -24.23 9.40
C THR A 35 -11.80 -23.41 8.91
N VAL A 36 -11.58 -22.12 8.66
CA VAL A 36 -12.63 -21.22 8.18
C VAL A 36 -13.31 -21.80 6.95
N THR A 37 -14.59 -22.14 7.09
CA THR A 37 -15.43 -22.67 6.02
C THR A 37 -15.85 -21.56 5.06
N LYS A 38 -16.30 -21.90 3.84
CA LYS A 38 -16.84 -20.92 2.89
C LYS A 38 -18.02 -20.12 3.47
N GLN A 39 -18.85 -20.75 4.31
CA GLN A 39 -19.99 -20.08 4.95
C GLN A 39 -19.50 -19.09 6.03
N GLU A 40 -18.54 -19.49 6.83
CA GLU A 40 -17.91 -18.63 7.82
C GLU A 40 -17.16 -17.47 7.16
N ALA A 41 -16.44 -17.71 6.05
CA ALA A 41 -15.79 -16.65 5.29
C ALA A 41 -16.78 -15.57 4.81
N LYS A 42 -18.01 -15.98 4.41
CA LYS A 42 -19.09 -15.02 4.09
C LYS A 42 -19.53 -14.20 5.30
N GLN A 43 -19.61 -14.82 6.48
CA GLN A 43 -19.97 -14.12 7.72
C GLN A 43 -18.87 -13.12 8.11
N LEU A 44 -17.60 -13.54 8.09
CA LEU A 44 -16.44 -12.67 8.37
C LEU A 44 -16.34 -11.53 7.37
N ARG A 45 -16.56 -11.78 6.07
CA ARG A 45 -16.64 -10.72 5.06
C ARG A 45 -17.72 -9.68 5.37
N ASN A 46 -18.92 -10.15 5.75
CA ASN A 46 -20.02 -9.24 6.09
C ASN A 46 -19.73 -8.46 7.38
N GLU A 47 -19.01 -9.05 8.33
CA GLU A 47 -18.55 -8.36 9.53
C GLU A 47 -17.53 -7.27 9.19
N VAL A 48 -16.59 -7.54 8.28
CA VAL A 48 -15.66 -6.51 7.78
C VAL A 48 -16.40 -5.42 6.99
N THR A 49 -17.47 -5.76 6.26
CA THR A 49 -18.32 -4.76 5.60
C THR A 49 -19.01 -3.85 6.64
N GLU A 50 -19.50 -4.41 7.76
CA GLU A 50 -20.06 -3.62 8.86
C GLU A 50 -18.98 -2.73 9.51
N MET A 51 -17.77 -3.26 9.69
CA MET A 51 -16.62 -2.51 10.18
C MET A 51 -16.33 -1.28 9.31
N PHE A 52 -16.31 -1.45 8.00
CA PHE A 52 -16.15 -0.36 7.04
C PHE A 52 -17.23 0.71 7.25
N TYR A 53 -18.50 0.33 7.26
CA TYR A 53 -19.58 1.32 7.39
C TYR A 53 -19.68 1.95 8.78
N HIS A 54 -19.29 1.25 9.84
CA HIS A 54 -19.19 1.87 11.16
C HIS A 54 -18.17 3.02 11.15
N ALA A 55 -16.98 2.79 10.58
CA ALA A 55 -15.94 3.80 10.50
C ALA A 55 -16.25 4.90 9.46
N PHE A 56 -16.72 4.53 8.27
CA PHE A 56 -17.04 5.48 7.20
C PHE A 56 -18.20 6.41 7.58
N ASN A 57 -19.31 5.86 8.12
CA ASN A 57 -20.42 6.68 8.57
C ASN A 57 -20.00 7.55 9.78
N GLY A 58 -19.19 7.00 10.70
CA GLY A 58 -18.64 7.78 11.80
C GLY A 58 -17.85 9.00 11.33
N TYR A 59 -17.02 8.84 10.30
CA TYR A 59 -16.33 9.95 9.65
C TYR A 59 -17.29 10.91 8.98
N MET A 60 -18.22 10.42 8.15
CA MET A 60 -19.17 11.29 7.42
C MET A 60 -20.08 12.10 8.34
N ASP A 61 -20.50 11.51 9.46
CA ASP A 61 -21.44 12.14 10.39
C ASP A 61 -20.76 13.13 11.36
N ASN A 62 -19.45 12.93 11.68
CA ASN A 62 -18.80 13.65 12.77
C ASN A 62 -17.55 14.46 12.36
N ALA A 63 -16.85 14.05 11.32
CA ALA A 63 -15.57 14.67 10.92
C ALA A 63 -15.63 15.36 9.55
N PHE A 64 -16.39 14.83 8.60
CA PHE A 64 -16.48 15.37 7.26
C PHE A 64 -16.90 16.85 7.25
N PRO A 65 -16.25 17.79 6.50
CA PRO A 65 -15.22 17.52 5.48
C PRO A 65 -13.77 17.69 5.95
N LEU A 66 -13.47 17.55 7.24
CA LEU A 66 -12.09 17.53 7.72
C LEU A 66 -11.35 16.25 7.26
N ASP A 67 -10.03 16.19 7.44
CA ASP A 67 -9.24 15.10 6.88
C ASP A 67 -9.52 13.76 7.58
N GLU A 68 -9.51 13.70 8.91
CA GLU A 68 -9.59 12.44 9.65
C GLU A 68 -10.52 12.51 10.87
N LEU A 69 -10.96 11.33 11.30
CA LEU A 69 -11.89 11.15 12.40
C LEU A 69 -11.14 10.98 13.74
N LYS A 70 -11.67 11.64 14.78
CA LYS A 70 -11.36 11.36 16.19
C LYS A 70 -12.47 10.48 16.77
N PRO A 71 -12.30 9.15 16.77
CA PRO A 71 -13.41 8.21 16.97
C PRO A 71 -13.88 8.06 18.41
N LEU A 72 -13.09 8.49 19.42
CA LEU A 72 -13.51 8.53 20.81
C LEU A 72 -14.38 9.73 21.13
N SER A 73 -13.95 10.92 20.66
CA SER A 73 -14.68 12.19 20.88
C SER A 73 -15.76 12.45 19.85
N CYS A 74 -15.84 11.63 18.79
CA CYS A 74 -16.73 11.82 17.64
C CYS A 74 -16.60 13.22 17.05
N SER A 75 -15.38 13.62 16.71
CA SER A 75 -15.03 14.89 16.08
C SER A 75 -14.04 14.66 14.94
N GLY A 76 -13.63 15.73 14.25
CA GLY A 76 -12.67 15.63 13.16
C GLY A 76 -11.45 16.53 13.35
N GLU A 77 -10.40 16.26 12.57
CA GLU A 77 -9.20 17.08 12.49
C GLU A 77 -8.60 17.11 11.08
N ASP A 78 -7.89 18.21 10.76
CA ASP A 78 -7.12 18.36 9.53
C ASP A 78 -5.68 17.92 9.77
N THR A 79 -5.33 16.74 9.34
CA THR A 79 -4.02 16.10 9.58
C THR A 79 -3.04 16.34 8.43
N LEU A 80 -3.52 16.51 7.21
CA LEU A 80 -2.65 16.69 6.04
C LEU A 80 -2.85 18.06 5.38
N GLY A 81 -4.00 18.36 4.83
CA GLY A 81 -4.21 19.60 4.08
C GLY A 81 -5.61 20.19 4.16
N GLY A 82 -6.55 19.47 4.75
CA GLY A 82 -7.96 19.84 4.76
C GLY A 82 -8.64 19.53 3.44
N TYR A 83 -8.46 18.29 2.92
CA TYR A 83 -8.97 17.84 1.62
C TYR A 83 -10.16 16.89 1.71
N ALA A 84 -10.72 16.67 2.89
CA ALA A 84 -11.58 15.53 3.16
C ALA A 84 -10.84 14.19 2.89
N LEU A 85 -9.62 14.04 3.43
CA LEU A 85 -8.68 12.98 3.15
C LEU A 85 -9.31 11.59 3.22
N THR A 86 -9.99 11.28 4.33
CA THR A 86 -10.63 9.96 4.52
C THR A 86 -11.68 9.64 3.46
N LEU A 87 -12.39 10.67 2.93
CA LEU A 87 -13.33 10.46 1.83
C LEU A 87 -12.61 10.04 0.55
N ILE A 88 -11.52 10.73 0.19
CA ILE A 88 -10.73 10.44 -1.02
C ILE A 88 -10.12 9.05 -0.93
N ASP A 89 -9.51 8.74 0.21
CA ASP A 89 -8.85 7.48 0.51
C ASP A 89 -9.80 6.27 0.48
N SER A 90 -11.10 6.51 0.77
CA SER A 90 -12.13 5.46 0.81
C SER A 90 -12.79 5.18 -0.54
N LEU A 91 -12.55 5.99 -1.59
CA LEU A 91 -13.33 5.93 -2.84
C LEU A 91 -13.28 4.55 -3.51
N ASP A 92 -12.11 4.00 -3.69
CA ASP A 92 -11.96 2.73 -4.38
C ASP A 92 -12.35 1.54 -3.49
N THR A 93 -12.34 1.69 -2.17
CA THR A 93 -12.94 0.72 -1.24
C THR A 93 -14.45 0.71 -1.37
N LEU A 94 -15.12 1.87 -1.49
CA LEU A 94 -16.56 1.94 -1.79
C LEU A 94 -16.89 1.22 -3.11
N ALA A 95 -16.07 1.43 -4.13
CA ALA A 95 -16.22 0.76 -5.41
C ALA A 95 -16.01 -0.75 -5.31
N LEU A 96 -15.00 -1.20 -4.56
CA LEU A 96 -14.72 -2.61 -4.30
C LEU A 96 -15.89 -3.31 -3.59
N LEU A 97 -16.50 -2.64 -2.62
CA LEU A 97 -17.68 -3.14 -1.89
C LEU A 97 -18.96 -3.11 -2.75
N GLY A 98 -18.91 -2.53 -3.96
CA GLY A 98 -20.07 -2.39 -4.85
C GLY A 98 -21.06 -1.31 -4.41
N ASP A 99 -20.68 -0.41 -3.50
CA ASP A 99 -21.51 0.70 -3.04
C ASP A 99 -21.51 1.85 -4.04
N ARG A 100 -22.18 1.63 -5.14
CA ARG A 100 -22.25 2.57 -6.25
C ARG A 100 -22.87 3.90 -5.84
N GLU A 101 -23.83 3.90 -4.94
CA GLU A 101 -24.56 5.11 -4.54
C GLU A 101 -23.64 6.07 -3.80
N ARG A 102 -22.95 5.59 -2.75
CA ARG A 102 -21.98 6.41 -2.00
C ARG A 102 -20.78 6.79 -2.85
N PHE A 103 -20.29 5.88 -3.70
CA PHE A 103 -19.20 6.18 -4.63
C PHE A 103 -19.56 7.34 -5.57
N VAL A 104 -20.73 7.31 -6.23
CA VAL A 104 -21.19 8.37 -7.13
C VAL A 104 -21.33 9.69 -6.37
N ALA A 105 -22.01 9.69 -5.22
CA ALA A 105 -22.20 10.90 -4.41
C ALA A 105 -20.86 11.52 -3.98
N SER A 106 -19.89 10.69 -3.59
CA SER A 106 -18.56 11.15 -3.17
C SER A 106 -17.76 11.74 -4.35
N VAL A 107 -17.77 11.08 -5.52
CA VAL A 107 -17.12 11.59 -6.74
C VAL A 107 -17.71 12.93 -7.18
N GLU A 108 -19.04 13.07 -7.16
CA GLU A 108 -19.72 14.33 -7.49
C GLU A 108 -19.42 15.44 -6.49
N TRP A 109 -19.40 15.12 -5.20
CA TRP A 109 -19.07 16.10 -4.16
C TRP A 109 -17.62 16.60 -4.31
N ILE A 110 -16.64 15.69 -4.47
CA ILE A 110 -15.21 16.02 -4.64
C ILE A 110 -15.04 16.89 -5.90
N GLY A 111 -15.58 16.48 -7.04
CA GLY A 111 -15.48 17.24 -8.29
C GLY A 111 -16.05 18.65 -8.21
N LYS A 112 -17.10 18.84 -7.38
CA LYS A 112 -17.74 20.14 -7.19
C LYS A 112 -17.02 21.03 -6.18
N ASN A 113 -16.54 20.48 -5.06
CA ASN A 113 -16.15 21.26 -3.89
C ASN A 113 -14.63 21.32 -3.66
N LEU A 114 -13.87 20.27 -4.02
CA LEU A 114 -12.44 20.25 -3.77
C LEU A 114 -11.69 21.15 -4.76
N ARG A 115 -10.75 21.95 -4.23
CA ARG A 115 -9.85 22.83 -4.98
C ARG A 115 -8.52 22.91 -4.24
N PHE A 116 -7.40 22.88 -4.98
CA PHE A 116 -6.07 23.01 -4.39
C PHE A 116 -5.46 24.41 -4.56
N ASP A 117 -6.01 25.22 -5.46
CA ASP A 117 -5.50 26.55 -5.83
C ASP A 117 -5.59 27.61 -4.72
N MET A 118 -6.38 27.35 -3.69
CA MET A 118 -6.57 28.25 -2.55
C MET A 118 -5.92 27.74 -1.25
N ILE A 119 -5.26 26.58 -1.29
CA ILE A 119 -4.71 25.95 -0.10
C ILE A 119 -3.28 26.44 0.15
N ASN A 120 -3.12 27.30 1.14
CA ASN A 120 -1.82 27.77 1.61
C ASN A 120 -1.34 26.91 2.79
N LYS A 121 -0.99 25.65 2.49
CA LYS A 121 -0.41 24.72 3.47
C LYS A 121 0.82 24.04 2.89
N THR A 122 1.83 23.85 3.69
CA THR A 122 2.97 22.97 3.40
C THR A 122 2.57 21.55 3.77
N VAL A 123 2.66 20.65 2.80
CA VAL A 123 2.21 19.26 2.92
C VAL A 123 3.37 18.30 2.63
N SER A 124 3.32 17.10 3.19
CA SER A 124 4.23 16.02 2.82
C SER A 124 4.03 15.65 1.35
N LEU A 125 5.10 15.67 0.56
CA LEU A 125 5.07 15.20 -0.83
C LEU A 125 4.61 13.75 -0.91
N PHE A 126 5.19 12.89 -0.07
CA PHE A 126 4.91 11.46 -0.02
C PHE A 126 3.44 11.18 0.33
N GLU A 127 2.96 11.65 1.51
CA GLU A 127 1.61 11.38 1.98
C GLU A 127 0.54 11.92 1.01
N THR A 128 0.75 13.15 0.48
CA THR A 128 -0.18 13.76 -0.48
C THR A 128 -0.22 12.97 -1.79
N THR A 129 0.91 12.40 -2.21
CA THR A 129 0.97 11.59 -3.43
C THR A 129 0.26 10.26 -3.24
N ILE A 130 0.60 9.48 -2.22
CA ILE A 130 0.07 8.12 -2.08
C ILE A 130 -1.42 8.13 -1.74
N ARG A 131 -1.89 9.02 -0.86
CA ARG A 131 -3.27 9.10 -0.39
C ARG A 131 -4.15 9.91 -1.35
N VAL A 132 -3.83 11.19 -1.57
CA VAL A 132 -4.74 12.09 -2.29
C VAL A 132 -4.63 11.89 -3.81
N LEU A 133 -3.42 11.96 -4.37
CA LEU A 133 -3.23 11.74 -5.80
C LEU A 133 -3.60 10.31 -6.19
N GLY A 134 -3.18 9.32 -5.40
CA GLY A 134 -3.51 7.91 -5.60
C GLY A 134 -5.01 7.65 -5.58
N GLY A 135 -5.73 8.13 -4.56
CA GLY A 135 -7.18 8.01 -4.45
C GLY A 135 -7.93 8.67 -5.61
N LEU A 136 -7.51 9.88 -6.02
CA LEU A 136 -8.14 10.59 -7.15
C LEU A 136 -7.96 9.83 -8.48
N ILE A 137 -6.76 9.33 -8.79
CA ILE A 137 -6.53 8.62 -10.07
C ILE A 137 -7.14 7.22 -10.08
N SER A 138 -7.16 6.51 -8.95
CA SER A 138 -7.87 5.23 -8.81
C SER A 138 -9.37 5.43 -9.06
N ALA A 139 -9.99 6.37 -8.35
CA ALA A 139 -11.40 6.68 -8.50
C ALA A 139 -11.74 7.23 -9.89
N HIS A 140 -10.86 8.02 -10.54
CA HIS A 140 -11.03 8.46 -11.92
C HIS A 140 -11.18 7.29 -12.87
N GLN A 141 -10.26 6.32 -12.80
CA GLN A 141 -10.29 5.16 -13.71
C GLN A 141 -11.54 4.30 -13.48
N ILE A 142 -11.99 4.17 -12.23
CA ILE A 142 -13.22 3.43 -11.91
C ILE A 142 -14.46 4.20 -12.38
N ALA A 143 -14.53 5.52 -12.13
CA ALA A 143 -15.69 6.36 -12.46
C ALA A 143 -15.87 6.61 -13.96
N SER A 144 -14.80 6.56 -14.75
CA SER A 144 -14.84 6.83 -16.19
C SER A 144 -15.15 5.60 -17.04
N ASP A 145 -14.87 4.38 -16.54
CA ASP A 145 -14.95 3.15 -17.32
C ASP A 145 -16.26 2.38 -17.08
N TYR A 146 -16.97 2.06 -18.16
CA TYR A 146 -18.17 1.23 -18.14
C TYR A 146 -17.90 -0.21 -17.66
N ALA A 147 -16.73 -0.75 -17.96
CA ALA A 147 -16.39 -2.13 -17.67
C ALA A 147 -16.27 -2.42 -16.15
N THR A 148 -16.09 -1.38 -15.33
CA THR A 148 -16.03 -1.52 -13.85
C THR A 148 -17.41 -1.75 -13.21
N GLY A 149 -18.50 -1.45 -13.91
CA GLY A 149 -19.86 -1.41 -13.35
C GLY A 149 -20.12 -0.21 -12.43
N MET A 150 -19.10 0.59 -12.13
CA MET A 150 -19.13 1.73 -11.19
C MET A 150 -19.16 3.10 -11.88
N ARG A 151 -19.23 3.13 -13.22
CA ARG A 151 -19.20 4.37 -13.97
C ARG A 151 -20.20 5.41 -13.48
N VAL A 152 -19.75 6.65 -13.30
CA VAL A 152 -20.57 7.78 -12.91
C VAL A 152 -21.17 8.44 -14.16
N PRO A 153 -22.51 8.54 -14.31
CA PRO A 153 -23.13 9.06 -15.53
C PRO A 153 -22.78 10.50 -15.87
N SER A 154 -22.63 11.35 -14.84
CA SER A 154 -22.30 12.80 -14.94
C SER A 154 -20.79 13.06 -14.98
N TYR A 155 -19.97 12.01 -15.04
CA TYR A 155 -18.53 12.15 -14.92
C TYR A 155 -17.91 12.76 -16.19
N ASP A 156 -17.15 13.83 -16.02
CA ASP A 156 -16.45 14.58 -17.07
C ASP A 156 -15.00 14.90 -16.65
N ASN A 157 -14.24 13.87 -16.26
CA ASN A 157 -12.83 13.95 -15.85
C ASN A 157 -12.51 14.87 -14.65
N GLN A 158 -13.51 15.19 -13.81
CA GLN A 158 -13.31 16.11 -12.68
C GLN A 158 -12.16 15.67 -11.76
N LEU A 159 -12.08 14.36 -11.42
CA LEU A 159 -11.02 13.84 -10.55
C LEU A 159 -9.66 13.84 -11.24
N LEU A 160 -9.59 13.57 -12.56
CA LEU A 160 -8.34 13.65 -13.32
C LEU A 160 -7.81 15.09 -13.35
N ASN A 161 -8.71 16.07 -13.56
CA ASN A 161 -8.32 17.48 -13.57
C ASN A 161 -7.81 17.93 -12.19
N LEU A 162 -8.42 17.46 -11.11
CA LEU A 162 -7.93 17.69 -9.74
C LEU A 162 -6.58 17.01 -9.50
N ALA A 163 -6.41 15.78 -9.94
CA ALA A 163 -5.16 15.02 -9.83
C ALA A 163 -4.03 15.74 -10.57
N GLU A 164 -4.29 16.24 -11.78
CA GLU A 164 -3.32 17.01 -12.56
C GLU A 164 -2.98 18.34 -11.89
N ASP A 165 -3.96 19.12 -11.41
CA ASP A 165 -3.70 20.37 -10.68
C ASP A 165 -2.86 20.12 -9.43
N LEU A 166 -3.19 19.10 -8.64
CA LEU A 166 -2.40 18.72 -7.45
C LEU A 166 -0.97 18.35 -7.84
N ALA A 167 -0.79 17.45 -8.80
CA ALA A 167 0.54 17.00 -9.20
C ALA A 167 1.42 18.15 -9.73
N ARG A 168 0.84 19.12 -10.47
CA ARG A 168 1.57 20.31 -10.92
C ARG A 168 2.04 21.18 -9.74
N ARG A 169 1.27 21.24 -8.65
CA ARG A 169 1.67 21.94 -7.40
C ARG A 169 2.75 21.21 -6.62
N LEU A 170 2.86 19.88 -6.81
CA LEU A 170 3.90 19.06 -6.21
C LEU A 170 5.22 19.09 -7.01
N LEU A 171 5.19 19.38 -8.33
CA LEU A 171 6.40 19.40 -9.19
C LEU A 171 7.55 20.27 -8.67
N PRO A 172 7.33 21.45 -8.04
CA PRO A 172 8.43 22.26 -7.51
C PRO A 172 9.32 21.52 -6.50
N ALA A 173 8.82 20.48 -5.84
CA ALA A 173 9.63 19.67 -4.93
C ALA A 173 10.80 18.93 -5.63
N PHE A 174 10.69 18.68 -6.94
CA PHE A 174 11.72 17.99 -7.74
C PHE A 174 12.80 18.92 -8.29
N ASP A 175 12.68 20.25 -8.08
CA ASP A 175 13.69 21.21 -8.53
C ASP A 175 14.88 21.23 -7.56
N THR A 176 15.68 20.17 -7.64
CA THR A 176 16.90 19.98 -6.83
C THR A 176 18.08 19.61 -7.73
N PRO A 177 19.33 19.90 -7.32
CA PRO A 177 20.50 19.54 -8.11
C PRO A 177 20.66 18.04 -8.38
N THR A 178 20.09 17.19 -7.52
CA THR A 178 20.20 15.73 -7.64
C THR A 178 19.03 15.09 -8.39
N GLY A 179 17.91 15.82 -8.55
CA GLY A 179 16.64 15.28 -9.02
C GLY A 179 15.86 14.48 -7.96
N ILE A 180 16.44 14.28 -6.77
CA ILE A 180 15.74 13.69 -5.61
C ILE A 180 14.90 14.80 -4.97
N PRO A 181 13.58 14.60 -4.76
CA PRO A 181 12.71 15.69 -4.33
C PRO A 181 12.87 16.05 -2.86
N PHE A 182 12.46 17.28 -2.51
CA PHE A 182 12.20 17.67 -1.13
C PHE A 182 11.09 16.81 -0.51
N GLY A 183 11.10 16.68 0.82
CA GLY A 183 10.08 15.92 1.56
C GLY A 183 8.73 16.63 1.65
N SER A 184 8.69 17.96 1.53
CA SER A 184 7.47 18.76 1.64
C SER A 184 7.44 19.94 0.67
N VAL A 185 6.23 20.43 0.39
CA VAL A 185 5.96 21.51 -0.56
C VAL A 185 4.70 22.28 -0.15
N ASN A 186 4.72 23.60 -0.26
CA ASN A 186 3.53 24.42 -0.08
C ASN A 186 2.73 24.44 -1.38
N LEU A 187 1.45 24.06 -1.32
CA LEU A 187 0.59 23.92 -2.51
C LEU A 187 0.35 25.25 -3.26
N LEU A 188 0.48 26.40 -2.58
CA LEU A 188 0.31 27.72 -3.17
C LEU A 188 1.63 28.35 -3.58
N HIS A 189 2.71 28.17 -2.80
CA HIS A 189 3.96 28.92 -2.92
C HIS A 189 5.15 28.08 -3.40
N GLY A 190 5.00 26.75 -3.52
CA GLY A 190 6.10 25.84 -3.85
C GLY A 190 6.96 25.53 -2.61
N VAL A 191 8.23 25.19 -2.81
CA VAL A 191 9.15 24.82 -1.72
C VAL A 191 9.63 26.06 -0.98
N ASP A 192 9.56 26.04 0.35
CA ASP A 192 10.09 27.11 1.20
C ASP A 192 11.62 27.14 1.11
N LYS A 193 12.22 28.34 1.27
CA LYS A 193 13.67 28.51 1.23
C LYS A 193 14.39 27.80 2.38
N ASP A 194 13.71 27.68 3.52
CA ASP A 194 14.21 27.07 4.74
C ASP A 194 13.76 25.58 4.86
N GLU A 195 13.14 25.02 3.80
CA GLU A 195 12.72 23.63 3.78
C GLU A 195 13.90 22.67 4.01
N SER A 196 13.63 21.57 4.71
CA SER A 196 14.61 20.54 4.99
C SER A 196 15.20 19.98 3.68
N LYS A 197 16.51 19.97 3.58
CA LYS A 197 17.24 19.37 2.45
C LYS A 197 17.42 17.87 2.59
N ILE A 198 16.77 17.26 3.56
CA ILE A 198 16.87 15.82 3.84
C ILE A 198 15.52 15.19 3.56
N THR A 199 15.52 14.13 2.76
CA THR A 199 14.36 13.27 2.51
C THR A 199 14.68 11.82 2.80
N SER A 200 13.65 10.98 3.01
CA SER A 200 13.83 9.53 3.12
C SER A 200 13.91 8.89 1.73
N THR A 201 14.45 7.67 1.66
CA THR A 201 14.47 6.88 0.43
C THR A 201 13.07 6.56 -0.05
N ALA A 202 12.15 6.17 0.84
CA ALA A 202 10.74 6.01 0.52
C ALA A 202 10.10 7.33 0.06
N GLY A 203 10.32 8.43 0.80
CA GLY A 203 9.75 9.75 0.46
C GLY A 203 10.16 10.27 -0.92
N GLY A 204 11.39 10.00 -1.35
CA GLY A 204 11.89 10.40 -2.68
C GLY A 204 11.66 9.38 -3.79
N GLY A 205 11.51 8.10 -3.45
CA GLY A 205 11.47 6.99 -4.41
C GLY A 205 10.11 6.31 -4.59
N THR A 206 9.11 6.65 -3.79
CA THR A 206 7.78 6.00 -3.79
C THR A 206 6.71 6.95 -4.35
N LEU A 207 6.90 7.44 -5.56
CA LEU A 207 6.01 8.39 -6.22
C LEU A 207 5.67 7.94 -7.65
N THR A 208 6.29 6.86 -8.09
CA THR A 208 6.32 6.46 -9.51
C THR A 208 5.00 5.93 -10.01
N LEU A 209 4.22 5.23 -9.20
CA LEU A 209 2.96 4.65 -9.64
C LEU A 209 1.93 5.74 -9.93
N GLU A 210 1.71 6.65 -8.99
CA GLU A 210 0.73 7.72 -9.10
C GLU A 210 1.10 8.69 -10.22
N PHE A 211 2.32 9.21 -10.18
CA PHE A 211 2.81 10.14 -11.20
C PHE A 211 2.91 9.48 -12.59
N GLY A 212 3.32 8.22 -12.67
CA GLY A 212 3.40 7.48 -13.93
C GLY A 212 2.03 7.20 -14.53
N VAL A 213 1.04 6.80 -13.72
CA VAL A 213 -0.35 6.64 -14.18
C VAL A 213 -0.91 7.98 -14.64
N LEU A 214 -0.74 9.05 -13.86
CA LEU A 214 -1.19 10.39 -14.23
C LEU A 214 -0.57 10.84 -15.56
N SER A 215 0.74 10.65 -15.73
CA SER A 215 1.48 10.95 -16.97
C SER A 215 0.84 10.29 -18.19
N ARG A 216 0.45 9.04 -18.06
CA ARG A 216 -0.15 8.24 -19.14
C ARG A 216 -1.62 8.59 -19.40
N LEU A 217 -2.35 9.00 -18.39
CA LEU A 217 -3.74 9.47 -18.51
C LEU A 217 -3.81 10.86 -19.17
N THR A 218 -2.92 11.77 -18.80
CA THR A 218 -2.88 13.15 -19.32
C THR A 218 -2.06 13.31 -20.60
N ASN A 219 -1.25 12.31 -20.97
CA ASN A 219 -0.23 12.38 -22.03
C ASN A 219 0.85 13.45 -21.76
N ASP A 220 1.09 13.86 -20.54
CA ASP A 220 2.17 14.75 -20.16
C ASP A 220 3.32 13.95 -19.54
N PRO A 221 4.48 13.84 -20.23
CA PRO A 221 5.59 12.98 -19.76
C PRO A 221 6.30 13.51 -18.53
N ILE A 222 6.09 14.77 -18.14
CA ILE A 222 6.84 15.40 -17.05
C ILE A 222 6.67 14.63 -15.73
N PHE A 223 5.46 14.15 -15.45
CA PHE A 223 5.15 13.47 -14.20
C PHE A 223 5.92 12.15 -14.04
N GLU A 224 5.89 11.28 -15.06
CA GLU A 224 6.65 10.01 -15.04
C GLU A 224 8.16 10.27 -15.04
N GLN A 225 8.62 11.29 -15.77
CA GLN A 225 10.03 11.62 -15.91
C GLN A 225 10.67 12.05 -14.60
N VAL A 226 10.06 12.97 -13.85
CA VAL A 226 10.65 13.47 -12.59
C VAL A 226 10.77 12.38 -11.53
N THR A 227 9.77 11.51 -11.42
CA THR A 227 9.79 10.42 -10.44
C THR A 227 10.75 9.30 -10.84
N LYS A 228 10.83 8.97 -12.12
CA LYS A 228 11.84 8.02 -12.64
C LYS A 228 13.25 8.55 -12.37
N ASN A 229 13.52 9.82 -12.64
CA ASN A 229 14.81 10.44 -12.37
C ASN A 229 15.16 10.38 -10.88
N ALA A 230 14.20 10.60 -9.98
CA ALA A 230 14.42 10.49 -8.54
C ALA A 230 14.82 9.07 -8.13
N VAL A 231 14.13 8.03 -8.62
CA VAL A 231 14.48 6.62 -8.38
C VAL A 231 15.88 6.30 -8.89
N LEU A 232 16.22 6.73 -10.12
CA LEU A 232 17.55 6.50 -10.69
C LEU A 232 18.64 7.24 -9.92
N ALA A 233 18.36 8.46 -9.46
CA ALA A 233 19.30 9.26 -8.66
C ALA A 233 19.56 8.62 -7.28
N LEU A 234 18.54 8.07 -6.62
CA LEU A 234 18.68 7.30 -5.37
C LEU A 234 19.52 6.04 -5.62
N TRP A 235 19.17 5.27 -6.65
CA TRP A 235 19.86 4.03 -6.97
C TRP A 235 21.32 4.24 -7.40
N ALA A 236 21.62 5.31 -8.11
CA ALA A 236 22.99 5.69 -8.47
C ALA A 236 23.88 5.93 -7.25
N ARG A 237 23.30 6.24 -6.08
CA ARG A 237 23.99 6.52 -4.82
C ARG A 237 24.01 5.34 -3.84
N ARG A 238 23.55 4.16 -4.27
CA ARG A 238 23.62 2.94 -3.47
C ARG A 238 25.06 2.60 -3.10
N SER A 239 25.24 1.82 -2.04
CA SER A 239 26.55 1.31 -1.65
C SER A 239 27.09 0.26 -2.64
N LYS A 240 28.33 -0.14 -2.45
CA LYS A 240 28.94 -1.26 -3.19
C LYS A 240 28.26 -2.61 -2.91
N LEU A 241 27.45 -2.68 -1.86
CA LEU A 241 26.65 -3.85 -1.49
C LEU A 241 25.25 -3.82 -2.10
N ASN A 242 24.95 -2.86 -2.99
CA ASN A 242 23.60 -2.62 -3.55
C ASN A 242 22.53 -2.30 -2.50
N LEU A 243 22.93 -1.75 -1.35
CA LEU A 243 22.03 -1.25 -0.31
C LEU A 243 21.89 0.26 -0.42
N VAL A 244 20.72 0.77 -0.08
CA VAL A 244 20.41 2.20 0.04
C VAL A 244 20.26 2.59 1.51
N GLY A 245 20.59 3.83 1.86
CA GLY A 245 20.42 4.36 3.21
C GLY A 245 18.99 4.84 3.47
N ALA A 246 18.70 5.20 4.71
CA ALA A 246 17.37 5.66 5.11
C ALA A 246 17.09 7.10 4.69
N HIS A 247 18.07 8.02 4.85
CA HIS A 247 17.90 9.46 4.56
C HIS A 247 19.07 10.02 3.77
N ILE A 248 18.76 10.94 2.84
CA ILE A 248 19.71 11.54 1.91
C ILE A 248 19.49 13.04 1.82
N ASN A 249 20.59 13.78 1.62
CA ASN A 249 20.54 15.21 1.33
C ASN A 249 20.27 15.42 -0.17
N VAL A 250 19.16 16.06 -0.50
CA VAL A 250 18.69 16.25 -1.88
C VAL A 250 19.54 17.25 -2.69
N PHE A 251 20.41 18.03 -2.04
CA PHE A 251 21.34 18.95 -2.71
C PHE A 251 22.71 18.32 -2.97
N THR A 252 23.28 17.67 -1.94
CA THR A 252 24.63 17.08 -2.05
C THR A 252 24.62 15.66 -2.56
N GLY A 253 23.49 14.94 -2.43
CA GLY A 253 23.39 13.52 -2.72
C GLY A 253 24.11 12.62 -1.71
N GLU A 254 24.50 13.17 -0.55
CA GLU A 254 25.16 12.42 0.52
C GLU A 254 24.13 11.79 1.46
N TRP A 255 24.34 10.52 1.83
CA TRP A 255 23.53 9.84 2.82
C TRP A 255 23.76 10.45 4.21
N THR A 256 22.71 10.99 4.81
CA THR A 256 22.73 11.53 6.18
C THR A 256 22.43 10.45 7.21
N GLN A 257 21.70 9.39 6.81
CA GLN A 257 21.50 8.19 7.60
C GLN A 257 21.76 6.97 6.71
N LYS A 258 22.73 6.14 7.13
CA LYS A 258 23.26 5.02 6.37
C LYS A 258 22.70 3.66 6.81
N ASP A 259 21.64 3.67 7.60
CA ASP A 259 20.96 2.46 8.01
C ASP A 259 20.13 1.95 6.81
N ALA A 260 20.34 0.70 6.45
CA ALA A 260 19.66 0.01 5.38
C ALA A 260 18.74 -1.06 5.98
N GLY A 261 17.51 -1.13 5.52
CA GLY A 261 16.47 -2.05 6.01
C GLY A 261 15.38 -2.26 4.98
N ILE A 262 14.33 -2.97 5.39
CA ILE A 262 13.11 -3.19 4.60
C ILE A 262 11.88 -2.51 5.24
N GLY A 263 12.08 -1.70 6.27
CA GLY A 263 11.03 -0.99 7.01
C GLY A 263 11.16 0.51 6.85
N THR A 264 10.75 1.22 7.87
CA THR A 264 10.63 2.68 7.96
C THR A 264 11.69 3.43 7.13
N SER A 265 11.25 4.38 6.34
CA SER A 265 12.05 5.26 5.48
C SER A 265 12.58 4.64 4.18
N ILE A 266 12.48 3.31 3.99
CA ILE A 266 13.00 2.62 2.79
C ILE A 266 11.93 1.70 2.17
N ASP A 267 11.03 1.16 2.95
CA ASP A 267 10.00 0.14 2.68
C ASP A 267 9.41 0.16 1.27
N SER A 268 8.56 1.09 0.99
CA SER A 268 7.83 1.23 -0.28
C SER A 268 8.71 1.56 -1.50
N PHE A 269 9.99 1.93 -1.29
CA PHE A 269 10.94 2.03 -2.40
C PHE A 269 11.12 0.69 -3.12
N TYR A 270 11.34 -0.42 -2.38
CA TYR A 270 11.40 -1.75 -2.98
C TYR A 270 10.09 -2.15 -3.65
N GLU A 271 9.01 -1.83 -2.99
CA GLU A 271 7.66 -2.13 -3.46
C GLU A 271 7.39 -1.47 -4.81
N TYR A 272 7.69 -0.17 -4.95
CA TYR A 272 7.45 0.58 -6.18
C TYR A 272 8.36 0.17 -7.32
N LEU A 273 9.57 -0.28 -7.06
CA LEU A 273 10.43 -0.86 -8.09
C LEU A 273 9.77 -2.07 -8.77
N LEU A 274 9.23 -3.02 -8.00
CA LEU A 274 8.55 -4.18 -8.57
C LEU A 274 7.20 -3.79 -9.19
N LYS A 275 6.39 -3.01 -8.48
CA LYS A 275 5.04 -2.62 -8.92
C LYS A 275 5.07 -1.73 -10.15
N ALA A 276 6.06 -0.83 -10.31
CA ALA A 276 6.26 -0.04 -11.52
C ALA A 276 6.59 -0.93 -12.73
N TYR A 277 7.46 -1.92 -12.58
CA TYR A 277 7.66 -2.92 -13.63
C TYR A 277 6.37 -3.67 -13.96
N LEU A 278 5.63 -4.14 -12.95
CA LEU A 278 4.39 -4.88 -13.15
C LEU A 278 3.31 -4.05 -13.87
N LEU A 279 3.24 -2.75 -13.62
CA LEU A 279 2.23 -1.87 -14.19
C LEU A 279 2.66 -1.29 -15.54
N PHE A 280 3.92 -0.87 -15.67
CA PHE A 280 4.41 -0.13 -16.83
C PHE A 280 5.24 -0.96 -17.81
N GLY A 281 5.75 -2.13 -17.41
CA GLY A 281 6.59 -2.99 -18.23
C GLY A 281 8.02 -2.48 -18.44
N ASP A 282 8.47 -1.50 -17.65
CA ASP A 282 9.79 -0.91 -17.77
C ASP A 282 10.85 -1.79 -17.09
N GLU A 283 11.72 -2.42 -17.88
CA GLU A 283 12.73 -3.39 -17.44
C GLU A 283 13.81 -2.77 -16.53
N GLU A 284 13.99 -1.44 -16.53
CA GLU A 284 14.96 -0.77 -15.68
C GLU A 284 14.54 -0.86 -14.20
N TYR A 285 13.24 -0.71 -13.92
CA TYR A 285 12.71 -0.92 -12.57
C TYR A 285 12.89 -2.37 -12.10
N LEU A 286 12.66 -3.34 -12.99
CA LEU A 286 12.89 -4.75 -12.66
C LEU A 286 14.35 -5.03 -12.34
N TYR A 287 15.27 -4.50 -13.14
CA TYR A 287 16.70 -4.63 -12.90
C TYR A 287 17.11 -4.08 -11.52
N ILE A 288 16.66 -2.85 -11.21
CA ILE A 288 16.96 -2.24 -9.92
C ILE A 288 16.35 -3.07 -8.78
N PHE A 289 15.10 -3.52 -8.93
CA PHE A 289 14.45 -4.39 -7.95
C PHE A 289 15.25 -5.67 -7.68
N GLN A 290 15.68 -6.36 -8.72
CA GLN A 290 16.41 -7.63 -8.58
C GLN A 290 17.74 -7.45 -7.82
N GLU A 291 18.49 -6.41 -8.14
CA GLU A 291 19.74 -6.09 -7.45
C GLU A 291 19.52 -5.69 -5.98
N ALA A 292 18.54 -4.81 -5.74
CA ALA A 292 18.20 -4.36 -4.40
C ALA A 292 17.61 -5.50 -3.54
N TYR A 293 16.72 -6.30 -4.10
CA TYR A 293 16.12 -7.46 -3.43
C TYR A 293 17.17 -8.54 -3.09
N SER A 294 18.05 -8.85 -4.04
CA SER A 294 19.18 -9.76 -3.79
C SER A 294 20.07 -9.29 -2.64
N ALA A 295 20.36 -7.99 -2.58
CA ALA A 295 21.14 -7.40 -1.50
C ALA A 295 20.39 -7.48 -0.16
N ALA A 296 19.09 -7.18 -0.14
CA ALA A 296 18.25 -7.31 1.05
C ALA A 296 18.23 -8.75 1.58
N MET A 297 18.03 -9.73 0.69
CA MET A 297 18.02 -11.14 1.07
C MET A 297 19.38 -11.64 1.54
N HIS A 298 20.48 -11.04 1.10
CA HIS A 298 21.82 -11.45 1.49
C HIS A 298 22.29 -10.81 2.81
N TYR A 299 22.00 -9.53 3.00
CA TYR A 299 22.58 -8.74 4.10
C TYR A 299 21.61 -8.45 5.24
N LEU A 300 20.29 -8.39 4.96
CA LEU A 300 19.27 -8.02 5.96
C LEU A 300 18.53 -9.23 6.51
N TYR A 301 18.43 -10.30 5.72
CA TYR A 301 17.64 -11.48 6.08
C TYR A 301 18.37 -12.38 7.08
N HIS A 302 17.78 -12.53 8.26
CA HIS A 302 18.21 -13.44 9.34
C HIS A 302 17.04 -14.36 9.69
N ASP A 303 16.86 -15.43 8.93
CA ASP A 303 15.69 -16.33 8.94
C ASP A 303 15.09 -16.54 10.34
N PRO A 304 13.82 -16.18 10.59
CA PRO A 304 12.83 -15.64 9.65
C PRO A 304 12.69 -14.10 9.69
N TRP A 305 13.61 -13.36 10.31
CA TRP A 305 13.54 -11.94 10.57
C TRP A 305 14.40 -11.12 9.60
N TYR A 306 14.19 -9.83 9.57
CA TYR A 306 15.05 -8.85 8.91
C TYR A 306 15.59 -7.86 9.94
N VAL A 307 16.86 -7.49 9.79
CA VAL A 307 17.51 -6.53 10.67
C VAL A 307 18.05 -5.36 9.87
N GLU A 308 18.15 -4.22 10.50
CA GLU A 308 18.80 -3.05 9.91
C GLU A 308 20.31 -3.19 10.01
N VAL A 309 20.99 -2.85 8.90
CA VAL A 309 22.45 -2.89 8.80
C VAL A 309 22.97 -1.57 8.26
N ASN A 310 24.23 -1.26 8.52
CA ASN A 310 24.89 -0.16 7.84
C ASN A 310 25.09 -0.49 6.35
N MET A 311 24.66 0.37 5.44
CA MET A 311 24.67 0.13 4.00
C MET A 311 26.05 -0.13 3.40
N ASP A 312 27.13 0.40 4.00
CA ASP A 312 28.48 0.28 3.48
C ASP A 312 29.21 -0.96 3.99
N SER A 313 28.94 -1.38 5.24
CA SER A 313 29.68 -2.43 5.95
C SER A 313 28.86 -3.70 6.21
N ALA A 314 27.54 -3.66 6.04
CA ALA A 314 26.58 -4.69 6.45
C ALA A 314 26.64 -5.05 7.95
N ALA A 315 27.24 -4.20 8.78
CA ALA A 315 27.22 -4.38 10.23
C ALA A 315 25.81 -4.12 10.77
N ILE A 316 25.29 -5.04 11.61
CA ILE A 316 23.96 -4.89 12.23
C ILE A 316 23.95 -3.61 13.06
N VAL A 317 22.96 -2.74 12.79
CA VAL A 317 22.72 -1.52 13.53
C VAL A 317 21.65 -1.73 14.58
N TRP A 318 20.54 -2.37 14.18
CA TRP A 318 19.38 -2.51 15.05
C TRP A 318 18.66 -3.86 14.84
N PRO A 319 18.62 -4.74 15.84
CA PRO A 319 17.87 -6.00 15.78
C PRO A 319 16.40 -5.75 16.16
N LEU A 320 15.68 -5.01 15.33
CA LEU A 320 14.31 -4.59 15.56
C LEU A 320 13.40 -5.10 14.44
N PHE A 321 12.26 -5.70 14.80
CA PHE A 321 11.11 -5.82 13.91
C PHE A 321 10.27 -4.54 14.05
N ASN A 322 10.16 -3.80 12.97
CA ASN A 322 9.25 -2.65 12.84
C ASN A 322 7.97 -3.11 12.13
N SER A 323 6.79 -2.61 12.57
CA SER A 323 5.49 -3.02 12.01
C SER A 323 5.40 -2.84 10.50
N LEU A 324 6.00 -1.77 9.95
CA LEU A 324 6.04 -1.51 8.50
C LEU A 324 6.74 -2.62 7.70
N GLN A 325 7.69 -3.37 8.29
CA GLN A 325 8.31 -4.51 7.61
C GLN A 325 7.30 -5.61 7.23
N ALA A 326 6.09 -5.57 7.80
CA ALA A 326 5.10 -6.63 7.61
C ALA A 326 4.49 -6.66 6.19
N PHE A 327 4.71 -5.64 5.34
CA PHE A 327 4.39 -5.67 3.90
C PHE A 327 5.29 -6.62 3.11
N TRP A 328 6.53 -6.87 3.60
CA TRP A 328 7.58 -7.59 2.86
C TRP A 328 7.18 -9.00 2.41
N PRO A 329 6.51 -9.85 3.22
CA PRO A 329 6.01 -11.14 2.73
C PRO A 329 5.05 -10.99 1.55
N GLY A 330 4.20 -9.96 1.51
CA GLY A 330 3.33 -9.63 0.38
C GLY A 330 4.14 -9.30 -0.88
N LEU A 331 5.17 -8.47 -0.74
CA LEU A 331 6.10 -8.18 -1.84
C LEU A 331 6.84 -9.42 -2.34
N GLN A 332 7.28 -10.30 -1.42
CA GLN A 332 7.90 -11.58 -1.78
C GLN A 332 6.95 -12.48 -2.58
N VAL A 333 5.66 -12.51 -2.21
CA VAL A 333 4.64 -13.22 -3.00
C VAL A 333 4.54 -12.66 -4.41
N LEU A 334 4.52 -11.34 -4.58
CA LEU A 334 4.49 -10.69 -5.91
C LEU A 334 5.77 -10.99 -6.71
N ALA A 335 6.91 -11.08 -6.05
CA ALA A 335 8.18 -11.47 -6.65
C ALA A 335 8.27 -12.99 -6.97
N GLY A 336 7.35 -13.80 -6.45
CA GLY A 336 7.33 -15.26 -6.60
C GLY A 336 8.18 -16.03 -5.59
N ASP A 337 8.71 -15.34 -4.56
CA ASP A 337 9.57 -15.94 -3.53
C ASP A 337 8.75 -16.37 -2.30
N ILE A 338 7.91 -17.40 -2.49
CA ILE A 338 6.86 -17.82 -1.55
C ILE A 338 7.42 -18.39 -0.24
N ASN A 339 8.50 -19.18 -0.29
CA ASN A 339 8.99 -19.89 0.88
C ASN A 339 9.53 -18.98 2.00
N PRO A 340 10.36 -17.96 1.74
CA PRO A 340 10.73 -16.98 2.75
C PRO A 340 9.50 -16.19 3.23
N ALA A 341 8.59 -15.80 2.32
CA ALA A 341 7.36 -15.08 2.66
C ALA A 341 6.54 -15.81 3.74
N ILE A 342 6.35 -17.13 3.60
CA ILE A 342 5.63 -17.96 4.57
C ILE A 342 6.30 -17.92 5.94
N ARG A 343 7.64 -18.07 6.00
CA ARG A 343 8.38 -18.08 7.27
C ARG A 343 8.37 -16.73 7.96
N THR A 344 8.62 -15.68 7.20
CA THR A 344 8.64 -14.30 7.71
C THR A 344 7.27 -13.88 8.21
N HIS A 345 6.20 -14.15 7.44
CA HIS A 345 4.83 -13.87 7.87
C HIS A 345 4.47 -14.60 9.16
N ALA A 346 4.84 -15.88 9.30
CA ALA A 346 4.58 -16.65 10.52
C ALA A 346 5.29 -16.03 11.75
N ALA A 347 6.49 -15.50 11.58
CA ALA A 347 7.22 -14.80 12.63
C ALA A 347 6.51 -13.49 13.02
N PHE A 348 6.12 -12.66 12.06
CA PHE A 348 5.40 -11.40 12.30
C PHE A 348 4.02 -11.64 12.93
N LEU A 349 3.28 -12.64 12.45
CA LEU A 349 2.00 -13.06 13.03
C LEU A 349 2.15 -13.53 14.48
N SER A 350 3.29 -14.12 14.87
CA SER A 350 3.53 -14.52 16.25
C SER A 350 3.58 -13.34 17.22
N VAL A 351 4.05 -12.17 16.76
CA VAL A 351 4.04 -10.92 17.53
C VAL A 351 2.60 -10.41 17.68
N TRP A 352 1.83 -10.39 16.58
CA TRP A 352 0.40 -10.06 16.63
C TRP A 352 -0.34 -10.93 17.65
N ARG A 353 -0.19 -12.26 17.56
CA ARG A 353 -0.87 -13.20 18.45
C ARG A 353 -0.49 -13.05 19.92
N ARG A 354 0.73 -12.56 20.17
CA ARG A 354 1.19 -12.31 21.54
C ARG A 354 0.54 -11.10 22.20
N TYR A 355 0.34 -10.03 21.41
CA TYR A 355 -0.13 -8.74 21.94
C TYR A 355 -1.53 -8.35 21.46
N GLY A 356 -2.13 -9.08 20.52
CA GLY A 356 -3.37 -8.72 19.86
C GLY A 356 -3.20 -7.73 18.70
N PHE A 357 -2.04 -7.05 18.64
CA PHE A 357 -1.64 -6.09 17.61
C PHE A 357 -0.12 -6.11 17.41
N THR A 358 0.37 -5.72 16.23
CA THR A 358 1.81 -5.50 16.03
C THR A 358 2.21 -4.14 16.61
N PRO A 359 3.19 -4.06 17.53
CA PRO A 359 3.73 -2.76 17.94
C PRO A 359 4.55 -2.13 16.81
N GLU A 360 4.71 -0.80 16.84
CA GLU A 360 5.62 -0.09 15.94
C GLU A 360 7.06 -0.62 16.02
N GLY A 361 7.46 -1.14 17.18
CA GLY A 361 8.78 -1.77 17.34
C GLY A 361 8.76 -2.96 18.28
N PHE A 362 9.36 -4.08 17.85
CA PHE A 362 9.58 -5.27 18.64
C PHE A 362 11.07 -5.65 18.64
N ASN A 363 11.69 -5.62 19.80
CA ASN A 363 13.11 -5.88 19.96
C ASN A 363 13.41 -7.38 19.85
N LEU A 364 14.16 -7.78 18.83
CA LEU A 364 14.46 -9.18 18.53
C LEU A 364 15.48 -9.79 19.49
N ALA A 365 16.29 -8.97 20.17
CA ALA A 365 17.26 -9.48 21.14
C ALA A 365 16.63 -9.78 22.49
N SER A 366 15.72 -8.92 22.95
CA SER A 366 15.00 -9.13 24.24
C SER A 366 13.66 -9.85 24.08
N LEU A 367 13.14 -9.96 22.87
CA LEU A 367 11.81 -10.50 22.54
C LEU A 367 10.68 -9.77 23.28
N THR A 368 10.77 -8.45 23.34
CA THR A 368 9.79 -7.56 24.00
C THR A 368 9.44 -6.37 23.11
N VAL A 369 8.33 -5.71 23.40
CA VAL A 369 7.98 -4.43 22.76
C VAL A 369 9.08 -3.40 23.03
N GLN A 370 9.51 -2.68 22.00
CA GLN A 370 10.54 -1.66 22.11
C GLN A 370 10.01 -0.45 22.88
N HIS A 371 10.77 0.04 23.85
CA HIS A 371 10.40 1.23 24.61
C HIS A 371 10.19 2.44 23.66
N GLY A 372 9.07 3.15 23.84
CA GLY A 372 8.70 4.30 23.00
C GLY A 372 8.09 3.94 21.63
N GLN A 373 7.97 2.64 21.29
CA GLN A 373 7.40 2.17 20.01
C GLN A 373 6.30 1.13 20.27
N LYS A 374 5.38 1.44 21.20
CA LYS A 374 4.34 0.54 21.69
C LYS A 374 3.03 0.61 20.94
N SER A 375 2.89 1.60 20.07
CA SER A 375 1.62 1.89 19.40
C SER A 375 1.33 0.94 18.25
N TYR A 376 0.05 0.83 17.92
CA TYR A 376 -0.47 0.24 16.69
C TYR A 376 -1.50 1.20 16.10
N PRO A 377 -1.12 2.00 15.10
CA PRO A 377 -2.00 2.98 14.46
C PRO A 377 -2.86 2.36 13.35
N LEU A 378 -3.52 1.24 13.63
CA LEU A 378 -4.42 0.53 12.69
C LEU A 378 -3.75 0.03 11.40
N ARG A 379 -2.49 -0.26 11.43
CA ARG A 379 -1.62 -0.60 10.30
C ARG A 379 -2.08 -1.81 9.48
N PRO A 380 -2.02 -1.73 8.12
CA PRO A 380 -2.50 -2.76 7.20
C PRO A 380 -1.50 -3.87 6.87
N GLU A 381 -0.17 -3.65 6.97
CA GLU A 381 0.87 -4.37 6.25
C GLU A 381 0.87 -5.89 6.53
N LEU A 382 0.57 -6.30 7.77
CA LEU A 382 0.48 -7.73 8.09
C LEU A 382 -0.79 -8.36 7.49
N ILE A 383 -1.89 -7.62 7.44
CA ILE A 383 -3.15 -8.05 6.83
C ILE A 383 -2.99 -8.15 5.31
N GLU A 384 -2.32 -7.17 4.70
CA GLU A 384 -1.94 -7.17 3.29
C GLU A 384 -1.16 -8.45 2.93
N SER A 385 -0.08 -8.73 3.66
CA SER A 385 0.74 -9.93 3.45
C SER A 385 -0.07 -11.22 3.66
N THR A 386 -1.01 -11.22 4.59
CA THR A 386 -1.92 -12.35 4.82
C THR A 386 -2.83 -12.60 3.62
N TYR A 387 -3.39 -11.54 3.04
CA TYR A 387 -4.20 -11.63 1.81
C TYR A 387 -3.39 -12.17 0.63
N TRP A 388 -2.18 -11.64 0.38
CA TRP A 388 -1.34 -12.08 -0.73
C TRP A 388 -0.91 -13.52 -0.59
N LEU A 389 -0.55 -13.96 0.62
CA LEU A 389 -0.20 -15.36 0.89
C LEU A 389 -1.40 -16.29 0.71
N TYR A 390 -2.60 -15.91 1.16
CA TYR A 390 -3.81 -16.68 0.88
C TYR A 390 -4.12 -16.73 -0.62
N LYS A 391 -3.98 -15.61 -1.31
CA LYS A 391 -4.21 -15.54 -2.76
C LYS A 391 -3.28 -16.48 -3.53
N ALA A 392 -2.02 -16.56 -3.13
CA ALA A 392 -1.01 -17.40 -3.78
C ALA A 392 -1.12 -18.89 -3.43
N THR A 393 -1.39 -19.21 -2.15
CA THR A 393 -1.26 -20.58 -1.62
C THR A 393 -2.59 -21.29 -1.41
N ARG A 394 -3.67 -20.54 -1.18
CA ARG A 394 -4.99 -21.05 -0.73
C ARG A 394 -4.91 -21.82 0.60
N ASP A 395 -3.86 -21.61 1.38
CA ASP A 395 -3.71 -22.24 2.69
C ASP A 395 -4.68 -21.61 3.70
N PRO A 396 -5.59 -22.40 4.30
CA PRO A 396 -6.63 -21.89 5.21
C PRO A 396 -6.06 -21.25 6.49
N ARG A 397 -4.81 -21.51 6.84
CA ARG A 397 -4.13 -20.87 8.00
C ARG A 397 -4.12 -19.35 7.90
N TYR A 398 -4.14 -18.78 6.69
CA TYR A 398 -4.23 -17.33 6.50
C TYR A 398 -5.62 -16.78 6.76
N LEU A 399 -6.67 -17.59 6.57
CA LEU A 399 -8.04 -17.22 6.98
C LEU A 399 -8.17 -17.21 8.50
N ASP A 400 -7.55 -18.18 9.18
CA ASP A 400 -7.49 -18.19 10.66
C ASP A 400 -6.72 -16.96 11.19
N ALA A 401 -5.61 -16.59 10.53
CA ALA A 401 -4.88 -15.36 10.85
C ALA A 401 -5.76 -14.11 10.66
N GLY A 402 -6.47 -14.01 9.55
CA GLY A 402 -7.40 -12.91 9.29
C GLY A 402 -8.53 -12.84 10.33
N ARG A 403 -9.09 -13.99 10.75
CA ARG A 403 -10.09 -14.07 11.83
C ARG A 403 -9.53 -13.56 13.16
N ASP A 404 -8.29 -13.93 13.52
CA ASP A 404 -7.61 -13.46 14.72
C ASP A 404 -7.43 -11.92 14.67
N MET A 405 -7.05 -11.37 13.48
CA MET A 405 -6.86 -9.94 13.28
C MET A 405 -8.19 -9.17 13.32
N LEU A 406 -9.24 -9.70 12.69
CA LEU A 406 -10.59 -9.12 12.76
C LEU A 406 -11.08 -9.04 14.20
N ALA A 407 -10.92 -10.14 14.96
CA ALA A 407 -11.31 -10.17 16.38
C ALA A 407 -10.54 -9.11 17.20
N SER A 408 -9.23 -8.97 16.98
CA SER A 408 -8.42 -7.94 17.65
C SER A 408 -8.94 -6.52 17.36
N LEU A 409 -9.24 -6.22 16.09
CA LEU A 409 -9.78 -4.92 15.70
C LEU A 409 -11.17 -4.66 16.30
N GLN A 410 -12.08 -5.65 16.24
CA GLN A 410 -13.45 -5.51 16.76
C GLN A 410 -13.49 -5.36 18.29
N TYR A 411 -12.66 -6.11 19.03
CA TYR A 411 -12.71 -6.10 20.49
C TYR A 411 -11.74 -5.10 21.12
N GLY A 412 -10.62 -4.80 20.46
CA GLY A 412 -9.58 -3.92 21.02
C GLY A 412 -9.60 -2.49 20.47
N ALA A 413 -9.88 -2.30 19.19
CA ALA A 413 -9.78 -1.00 18.52
C ALA A 413 -11.13 -0.31 18.27
N ARG A 414 -12.27 -1.02 18.30
CA ARG A 414 -13.58 -0.41 18.03
C ARG A 414 -13.91 0.67 19.06
N CYS A 415 -14.32 1.83 18.57
CA CYS A 415 -14.70 3.01 19.33
C CYS A 415 -16.13 3.46 18.99
N PRO A 416 -16.73 4.44 19.73
CA PRO A 416 -18.11 4.87 19.51
C PRO A 416 -18.42 5.27 18.06
N CYS A 417 -17.51 6.01 17.40
CA CYS A 417 -17.72 6.55 16.06
C CYS A 417 -16.79 5.96 14.99
N GLY A 418 -16.01 4.91 15.31
CA GLY A 418 -15.06 4.32 14.37
C GLY A 418 -14.12 3.34 15.04
N TYR A 419 -12.86 3.35 14.66
CA TYR A 419 -11.81 2.51 15.23
C TYR A 419 -10.65 3.37 15.72
N CYS A 420 -10.16 3.06 16.90
CA CYS A 420 -9.14 3.84 17.57
C CYS A 420 -7.74 3.28 17.34
N HIS A 421 -6.80 4.15 17.13
CA HIS A 421 -5.38 3.89 17.32
C HIS A 421 -5.13 3.27 18.69
N ILE A 422 -4.25 2.30 18.79
CA ILE A 422 -3.81 1.70 20.06
C ILE A 422 -2.45 2.32 20.41
N SER A 423 -2.41 3.15 21.45
CA SER A 423 -1.18 3.82 21.89
C SER A 423 -0.23 2.90 22.68
N ASP A 424 -0.74 1.78 23.23
CA ASP A 424 0.04 0.76 23.94
C ASP A 424 -0.57 -0.62 23.74
N VAL A 425 0.11 -1.48 22.94
CA VAL A 425 -0.34 -2.84 22.62
C VAL A 425 -0.24 -3.80 23.83
N GLU A 426 0.58 -3.48 24.85
CA GLU A 426 0.68 -4.30 26.07
C GLU A 426 -0.53 -4.13 26.98
N HIS A 427 -1.19 -2.95 26.92
CA HIS A 427 -2.33 -2.60 27.77
C HIS A 427 -3.61 -2.30 26.98
N HIS A 428 -3.57 -2.40 25.65
CA HIS A 428 -4.67 -2.11 24.72
C HIS A 428 -5.28 -0.72 24.95
N LYS A 429 -4.42 0.28 25.17
CA LYS A 429 -4.87 1.64 25.44
C LYS A 429 -5.25 2.33 24.15
N GLN A 430 -6.52 2.71 24.01
CA GLN A 430 -7.04 3.43 22.86
C GLN A 430 -6.60 4.91 22.87
N GLU A 431 -6.41 5.48 21.67
CA GLU A 431 -6.10 6.88 21.41
C GLU A 431 -7.11 7.46 20.42
N ASP A 432 -7.45 8.73 20.57
CA ASP A 432 -8.53 9.39 19.83
C ASP A 432 -8.08 9.83 18.42
N HIS A 433 -7.72 8.85 17.59
CA HIS A 433 -7.31 9.05 16.21
C HIS A 433 -7.65 7.82 15.37
N MET A 434 -8.09 8.04 14.13
CA MET A 434 -8.31 7.02 13.10
C MET A 434 -7.70 7.48 11.79
N GLU A 435 -6.61 6.83 11.43
CA GLU A 435 -5.90 7.07 10.17
C GLU A 435 -6.79 6.79 8.96
N SER A 436 -6.69 7.62 7.90
CA SER A 436 -7.47 7.44 6.67
C SER A 436 -7.21 6.09 5.99
N PHE A 437 -5.97 5.58 6.07
CA PHE A 437 -5.59 4.28 5.52
C PHE A 437 -6.29 3.09 6.20
N PHE A 438 -6.91 3.27 7.36
CA PHE A 438 -7.73 2.21 7.94
C PHE A 438 -8.84 1.75 6.97
N LEU A 439 -9.50 2.70 6.30
CA LEU A 439 -10.53 2.43 5.30
C LEU A 439 -9.94 2.13 3.91
N ALA A 440 -8.84 2.77 3.57
CA ALA A 440 -8.18 2.57 2.29
C ALA A 440 -7.52 1.19 2.18
N GLU A 441 -6.98 0.65 3.30
CA GLU A 441 -6.12 -0.52 3.28
C GLU A 441 -6.54 -1.61 4.28
N THR A 442 -6.51 -1.32 5.58
CA THR A 442 -6.68 -2.33 6.64
C THR A 442 -7.98 -3.10 6.46
N VAL A 443 -9.10 -2.38 6.29
CA VAL A 443 -10.41 -2.98 6.05
C VAL A 443 -10.48 -3.59 4.65
N LYS A 444 -9.90 -2.95 3.63
CA LYS A 444 -9.89 -3.42 2.24
C LYS A 444 -9.21 -4.79 2.11
N TYR A 445 -7.98 -4.96 2.63
CA TYR A 445 -7.26 -6.22 2.54
C TYR A 445 -7.94 -7.33 3.36
N LEU A 446 -8.50 -6.99 4.52
CA LEU A 446 -9.24 -7.95 5.34
C LEU A 446 -10.52 -8.40 4.65
N TRP A 447 -11.24 -7.49 4.00
CA TRP A 447 -12.42 -7.80 3.20
C TRP A 447 -12.07 -8.69 1.99
N LEU A 448 -11.03 -8.33 1.24
CA LEU A 448 -10.54 -9.10 0.10
C LEU A 448 -10.14 -10.52 0.47
N LEU A 449 -9.51 -10.71 1.64
CA LEU A 449 -9.12 -12.02 2.15
C LEU A 449 -10.34 -12.94 2.30
N PHE A 450 -11.39 -12.45 2.96
CA PHE A 450 -12.59 -13.28 3.20
C PHE A 450 -13.49 -13.37 1.96
N ASP A 451 -13.56 -12.34 1.13
CA ASP A 451 -14.30 -12.40 -0.12
C ASP A 451 -13.71 -13.46 -1.07
N LEU A 452 -12.39 -13.52 -1.17
CA LEU A 452 -11.68 -14.53 -1.96
C LEU A 452 -11.97 -15.96 -1.51
N ALA A 453 -12.18 -16.18 -0.21
CA ALA A 453 -12.56 -17.48 0.36
C ALA A 453 -14.06 -17.79 0.20
N ALA A 454 -14.89 -16.76 0.30
CA ALA A 454 -16.35 -16.87 0.17
C ALA A 454 -16.83 -17.16 -1.27
N GLY A 455 -15.96 -16.92 -2.25
CA GLY A 455 -16.25 -16.94 -3.69
C GLY A 455 -16.37 -15.48 -4.15
N PRO A 456 -15.32 -14.96 -4.75
CA PRO A 456 -15.19 -13.54 -5.05
C PRO A 456 -16.22 -13.05 -6.05
N ASP A 457 -16.75 -11.86 -5.81
CA ASP A 457 -17.65 -11.14 -6.70
C ASP A 457 -17.37 -9.65 -6.57
N ASN A 458 -16.24 -9.21 -7.14
CA ASN A 458 -15.77 -7.83 -7.04
C ASN A 458 -14.94 -7.43 -8.26
N ILE A 459 -14.67 -6.12 -8.41
CA ILE A 459 -13.96 -5.55 -9.56
C ILE A 459 -12.50 -6.03 -9.68
N VAL A 460 -11.86 -6.45 -8.58
CA VAL A 460 -10.46 -6.90 -8.56
C VAL A 460 -10.31 -8.32 -9.07
N GLU A 461 -11.21 -9.22 -8.64
CA GLU A 461 -11.11 -10.65 -8.97
C GLU A 461 -11.87 -11.00 -10.27
N ASN A 462 -13.01 -10.36 -10.52
CA ASN A 462 -13.93 -10.67 -11.63
C ASN A 462 -14.00 -9.55 -12.67
N GLY A 463 -13.37 -8.40 -12.41
CA GLY A 463 -13.35 -7.27 -13.34
C GLY A 463 -12.51 -7.53 -14.59
N PRO A 464 -12.59 -6.61 -15.57
CA PRO A 464 -11.95 -6.78 -16.88
C PRO A 464 -10.43 -6.62 -16.84
N TYR A 465 -9.89 -6.01 -15.79
CA TYR A 465 -8.47 -5.69 -15.65
C TYR A 465 -7.83 -6.44 -14.48
N LYS A 466 -6.51 -6.58 -14.55
CA LYS A 466 -5.68 -6.87 -13.39
C LYS A 466 -5.31 -5.56 -12.73
N TYR A 467 -5.27 -5.56 -11.41
CA TYR A 467 -4.95 -4.38 -10.62
C TYR A 467 -3.58 -4.52 -9.97
N VAL A 468 -2.81 -3.44 -10.00
CA VAL A 468 -1.66 -3.23 -9.13
C VAL A 468 -2.15 -2.32 -7.99
N PHE A 469 -1.90 -2.73 -6.76
CA PHE A 469 -2.22 -1.93 -5.59
C PHE A 469 -1.06 -0.98 -5.30
N SER A 470 -1.33 0.31 -5.08
CA SER A 470 -0.31 1.25 -4.61
C SER A 470 0.12 0.91 -3.18
N THR A 471 1.07 1.66 -2.62
CA THR A 471 1.47 1.49 -1.21
C THR A 471 0.37 1.90 -0.23
N GLU A 472 -0.61 2.73 -0.67
CA GLU A 472 -1.82 3.10 0.08
C GLU A 472 -3.02 2.20 -0.30
N GLY A 473 -2.76 1.05 -0.94
CA GLY A 473 -3.80 0.10 -1.34
C GLY A 473 -4.74 0.58 -2.44
N HIS A 474 -4.45 1.69 -3.14
CA HIS A 474 -5.27 2.17 -4.24
C HIS A 474 -5.20 1.25 -5.45
N LEU A 475 -6.36 1.05 -6.09
CA LEU A 475 -6.55 0.13 -7.20
C LEU A 475 -6.13 0.76 -8.53
N LEU A 476 -5.00 0.37 -9.09
CA LEU A 476 -4.51 0.85 -10.38
C LEU A 476 -4.68 -0.24 -11.45
N PRO A 477 -5.68 -0.10 -12.35
CA PRO A 477 -5.94 -1.11 -13.36
C PRO A 477 -4.86 -1.12 -14.45
N ALA A 478 -4.37 -2.30 -14.80
CA ALA A 478 -3.45 -2.50 -15.92
C ALA A 478 -4.19 -2.43 -17.25
N THR A 479 -4.73 -1.25 -17.59
CA THR A 479 -5.37 -0.99 -18.88
C THR A 479 -4.34 -0.90 -20.01
N PRO A 480 -4.73 -1.11 -21.27
CA PRO A 480 -3.80 -0.89 -22.41
C PRO A 480 -3.17 0.50 -22.44
N GLN A 481 -3.90 1.55 -22.04
CA GLN A 481 -3.38 2.92 -21.96
C GLN A 481 -2.24 3.03 -20.94
N ILE A 482 -2.36 2.33 -19.81
CA ILE A 482 -1.38 2.39 -18.72
C ILE A 482 -0.22 1.42 -18.96
N SER A 483 -0.50 0.18 -19.42
CA SER A 483 0.46 -0.93 -19.35
C SER A 483 1.20 -1.20 -20.65
N LEU A 484 0.71 -0.70 -21.80
CA LEU A 484 1.48 -0.86 -23.03
C LEU A 484 2.70 0.04 -22.98
N ALA A 485 3.89 -0.55 -23.13
CA ALA A 485 5.12 0.19 -23.33
C ALA A 485 4.94 1.08 -24.55
N ARG A 486 4.76 2.38 -24.35
CA ARG A 486 4.81 3.33 -25.45
C ARG A 486 6.25 3.34 -25.95
N ASP A 487 6.44 3.32 -27.27
CA ASP A 487 7.76 3.53 -27.84
C ASP A 487 8.32 4.81 -27.21
N HIS A 488 9.38 4.66 -26.41
CA HIS A 488 10.01 5.77 -25.69
C HIS A 488 10.25 6.98 -26.60
N CYS A 489 10.51 6.71 -27.87
CA CYS A 489 10.73 7.73 -28.87
C CYS A 489 9.47 8.48 -29.29
N LEU A 490 8.30 7.87 -29.23
CA LEU A 490 7.03 8.55 -29.52
C LEU A 490 6.55 9.37 -28.31
N TYR A 491 6.83 8.92 -27.11
CA TYR A 491 6.37 9.56 -25.89
C TYR A 491 7.29 10.72 -25.43
N TYR A 492 8.62 10.55 -25.54
CA TYR A 492 9.62 11.57 -25.16
C TYR A 492 10.14 12.41 -26.34
N GLY A 493 9.54 12.32 -27.50
CA GLY A 493 9.61 13.10 -28.75
C GLY A 493 10.94 13.74 -29.15
N ALA A 494 11.47 14.66 -28.40
CA ALA A 494 12.65 15.47 -28.79
C ALA A 494 14.00 14.79 -28.45
N TYR A 495 14.04 13.86 -27.54
CA TYR A 495 15.29 13.24 -27.04
C TYR A 495 15.78 12.04 -27.87
N CYS A 496 14.94 11.46 -28.70
CA CYS A 496 15.30 10.31 -29.53
C CYS A 496 16.01 10.66 -30.88
N ARG A 497 16.18 11.94 -31.19
CA ARG A 497 16.82 12.36 -32.47
C ARG A 497 18.35 12.34 -32.46
N SER A 498 18.97 12.29 -31.30
CA SER A 498 20.42 12.12 -31.18
C SER A 498 20.65 10.72 -30.61
N GLY A 499 21.31 9.84 -31.35
CA GLY A 499 21.57 8.44 -31.02
C GLY A 499 22.36 8.20 -29.73
N ASP A 500 22.12 8.98 -28.68
CA ASP A 500 22.86 9.01 -27.44
C ASP A 500 21.92 9.18 -26.23
N LEU A 501 21.06 8.15 -26.01
CA LEU A 501 20.28 8.01 -24.78
C LEU A 501 21.15 7.81 -23.52
N ARG A 502 22.48 7.80 -23.67
CA ARG A 502 23.44 7.55 -22.57
C ARG A 502 23.97 8.81 -21.88
N GLN A 503 23.58 10.02 -22.33
CA GLN A 503 24.24 11.26 -21.83
C GLN A 503 23.32 12.31 -21.20
N THR A 504 22.07 12.03 -20.90
CA THR A 504 21.19 13.01 -20.25
C THR A 504 20.88 12.68 -18.79
N TYR A 505 21.77 12.01 -18.08
CA TYR A 505 21.77 12.13 -16.63
C TYR A 505 22.50 13.41 -16.29
N PHE A 506 21.81 14.39 -15.73
CA PHE A 506 22.39 15.60 -15.17
C PHE A 506 23.29 15.20 -13.98
N VAL A 507 24.51 14.76 -14.28
CA VAL A 507 25.60 14.82 -13.32
C VAL A 507 26.01 16.28 -13.27
N SER A 508 25.84 16.96 -12.15
CA SER A 508 26.31 18.34 -11.98
C SER A 508 27.81 18.39 -12.29
N GLU A 509 28.29 19.50 -12.87
CA GLU A 509 29.73 19.67 -13.16
C GLU A 509 30.63 19.48 -11.92
N ALA A 510 30.07 19.60 -10.73
CA ALA A 510 30.77 19.35 -9.45
C ALA A 510 31.11 17.87 -9.18
N ASP A 511 30.38 16.91 -9.82
CA ASP A 511 30.66 15.47 -9.65
C ASP A 511 31.65 14.92 -10.71
N LYS A 512 31.94 15.67 -11.78
CA LYS A 512 32.89 15.23 -12.82
C LYS A 512 34.33 15.09 -12.30
N ASP A 513 34.71 15.86 -11.30
CA ASP A 513 36.08 15.87 -10.80
C ASP A 513 36.40 14.78 -9.79
N LYS A 514 35.42 13.98 -9.35
CA LYS A 514 35.61 12.92 -8.34
C LYS A 514 35.61 11.50 -8.91
N HIS A 515 35.31 11.28 -10.19
CA HIS A 515 35.19 9.95 -10.81
C HIS A 515 36.00 9.75 -12.09
N GLU A 516 37.20 10.35 -12.18
CA GLU A 516 38.23 9.86 -13.09
C GLU A 516 39.03 8.72 -12.42
N SER A 517 38.41 7.56 -12.24
CA SER A 517 39.13 6.29 -12.08
C SER A 517 38.41 5.19 -12.83
N ASN A 518 38.92 4.89 -14.02
CA ASN A 518 38.86 3.63 -14.75
C ASN A 518 37.76 2.63 -14.34
N ASP A 519 36.53 2.81 -14.78
CA ASP A 519 35.63 1.69 -14.93
C ASP A 519 34.67 1.84 -16.14
N SER A 520 35.28 1.93 -17.32
CA SER A 520 34.58 1.87 -18.62
C SER A 520 34.09 0.46 -18.97
N ARG A 521 34.15 -0.51 -18.02
CA ARG A 521 33.77 -1.91 -18.29
C ARG A 521 32.37 -2.29 -17.87
N ILE A 522 31.66 -1.47 -17.12
CA ILE A 522 30.33 -1.84 -16.60
C ILE A 522 29.20 -1.58 -17.59
N TYR A 523 29.35 -0.64 -18.52
CA TYR A 523 28.27 -0.26 -19.44
C TYR A 523 28.41 -0.78 -20.89
N GLY A 524 29.45 -1.51 -21.22
CA GLY A 524 29.77 -1.94 -22.59
C GLY A 524 29.23 -3.30 -23.03
N SER A 525 28.60 -4.09 -22.14
CA SER A 525 28.35 -5.53 -22.37
C SER A 525 26.92 -5.92 -22.70
N TRP A 526 25.94 -5.01 -22.67
CA TRP A 526 24.51 -5.38 -22.67
C TRP A 526 23.81 -5.38 -24.04
N THR A 527 24.50 -5.06 -25.13
CA THR A 527 23.88 -4.99 -26.48
C THR A 527 24.00 -6.26 -27.32
N LYS A 528 24.52 -7.38 -26.79
CA LYS A 528 24.59 -8.66 -27.51
C LYS A 528 24.37 -9.86 -26.58
N ALA A 529 23.16 -10.03 -26.09
CA ALA A 529 22.68 -11.34 -25.70
C ALA A 529 21.76 -11.85 -26.81
N THR A 530 22.35 -12.46 -27.83
CA THR A 530 21.64 -13.30 -28.79
C THR A 530 21.17 -14.55 -28.05
N TYR A 531 19.87 -14.76 -28.04
CA TYR A 531 19.25 -16.00 -27.59
C TYR A 531 19.78 -17.18 -28.43
N SER A 532 20.59 -18.06 -27.84
CA SER A 532 20.79 -19.41 -28.33
C SER A 532 19.90 -20.36 -27.52
N SER A 533 18.99 -20.99 -28.23
CA SER A 533 18.13 -22.05 -27.73
C SER A 533 18.93 -23.35 -27.61
N GLU A 534 19.61 -23.54 -26.50
CA GLU A 534 20.11 -24.88 -26.11
C GLU A 534 19.90 -25.06 -24.60
N TYR A 535 19.03 -25.99 -24.24
CA TYR A 535 18.82 -26.42 -22.87
C TYR A 535 19.99 -27.28 -22.41
N PRO A 536 20.71 -26.97 -21.32
CA PRO A 536 21.64 -27.89 -20.71
C PRO A 536 20.86 -28.79 -19.73
N THR A 537 20.86 -30.07 -20.01
CA THR A 537 20.54 -31.14 -19.07
C THR A 537 21.73 -31.40 -18.16
N SER A 538 21.84 -30.68 -17.04
CA SER A 538 22.67 -31.07 -15.89
C SER A 538 22.22 -30.31 -14.66
N GLU A 539 22.02 -31.03 -13.55
CA GLU A 539 21.63 -30.47 -12.27
C GLU A 539 22.59 -29.34 -11.83
N PRO A 540 22.12 -28.19 -11.41
CA PRO A 540 22.98 -27.10 -10.96
C PRO A 540 23.39 -27.30 -9.52
N SER A 541 24.72 -27.32 -9.30
CA SER A 541 25.32 -27.12 -7.99
C SER A 541 24.91 -25.78 -7.38
N ALA A 542 24.63 -25.82 -6.09
CA ALA A 542 24.17 -24.69 -5.30
C ALA A 542 25.18 -23.54 -5.30
N SER A 543 24.92 -22.49 -6.10
CA SER A 543 25.36 -21.11 -5.90
C SER A 543 25.03 -20.24 -7.13
N SER A 544 23.78 -19.88 -7.35
CA SER A 544 23.42 -18.69 -8.13
C SER A 544 22.10 -18.16 -7.61
N GLY A 545 22.14 -16.93 -7.12
CA GLY A 545 21.00 -16.22 -6.52
C GLY A 545 19.93 -15.83 -7.53
N LEU A 546 19.37 -16.81 -8.22
CA LEU A 546 18.14 -16.63 -8.99
C LEU A 546 16.97 -16.64 -8.02
N ILE A 547 16.17 -15.58 -8.03
CA ILE A 547 14.90 -15.52 -7.31
C ILE A 547 14.03 -16.68 -7.78
N LYS A 548 13.90 -17.71 -6.92
CA LYS A 548 13.07 -18.88 -7.22
C LYS A 548 11.61 -18.42 -7.31
N GLY A 549 10.96 -18.72 -8.43
CA GLY A 549 9.56 -18.39 -8.66
C GLY A 549 9.33 -17.26 -9.67
N PHE A 550 10.36 -16.58 -10.13
CA PHE A 550 10.26 -15.66 -11.26
C PHE A 550 10.13 -16.47 -12.55
N CYS A 551 9.08 -16.19 -13.35
CA CYS A 551 8.90 -16.82 -14.67
C CYS A 551 9.59 -15.97 -15.75
N PRO A 552 10.85 -16.22 -16.11
CA PRO A 552 11.60 -15.37 -17.04
C PRO A 552 11.13 -15.48 -18.50
N GLY A 553 10.23 -16.39 -18.81
CA GLY A 553 9.78 -16.65 -20.18
C GLY A 553 8.50 -15.94 -20.62
N LEU A 554 7.75 -15.31 -19.71
CA LEU A 554 6.50 -14.60 -20.09
C LEU A 554 6.80 -13.12 -20.33
N ASN A 555 6.38 -12.59 -21.48
CA ASN A 555 6.42 -11.16 -21.70
C ASN A 555 5.40 -10.45 -20.79
N HIS A 556 5.49 -9.10 -20.69
CA HIS A 556 4.65 -8.31 -19.82
C HIS A 556 3.14 -8.55 -20.06
N GLY A 557 2.70 -8.51 -21.31
CA GLY A 557 1.31 -8.76 -21.65
C GLY A 557 0.81 -10.16 -21.27
N GLN A 558 1.67 -11.19 -21.39
CA GLN A 558 1.32 -12.55 -20.96
C GLN A 558 1.18 -12.69 -19.45
N LYS A 559 2.05 -12.01 -18.68
CA LYS A 559 1.98 -12.02 -17.21
C LYS A 559 0.67 -11.46 -16.68
N PHE A 560 0.09 -10.47 -17.36
CA PHE A 560 -1.14 -9.80 -16.93
C PHE A 560 -2.40 -10.22 -17.70
N GLY A 561 -2.31 -11.21 -18.59
CA GLY A 561 -3.45 -11.63 -19.40
C GLY A 561 -3.92 -10.56 -20.38
N LEU A 562 -3.03 -9.58 -20.73
CA LEU A 562 -3.31 -8.53 -21.71
C LEU A 562 -3.23 -9.05 -23.16
N LEU A 563 -3.02 -10.35 -23.35
CA LEU A 563 -2.96 -10.96 -24.66
C LEU A 563 -4.35 -11.22 -25.22
N TYR A 564 -4.57 -10.54 -26.34
CA TYR A 564 -5.60 -10.81 -27.35
C TYR A 564 -7.02 -10.34 -27.06
N MET A 565 -7.23 -9.03 -27.14
CA MET A 565 -8.32 -8.53 -27.94
C MET A 565 -7.82 -8.43 -29.40
N HIS A 566 -7.66 -9.55 -30.08
CA HIS A 566 -7.70 -9.53 -31.52
C HIS A 566 -9.17 -9.58 -31.92
N SER A 567 -9.60 -8.50 -32.56
CA SER A 567 -10.80 -8.37 -33.35
C SER A 567 -11.05 -9.63 -34.20
N ASN A 568 -11.98 -10.45 -33.79
CA ASN A 568 -12.77 -11.28 -34.67
C ASN A 568 -14.16 -10.64 -34.75
N ASP A 569 -14.21 -9.47 -35.40
CA ASP A 569 -15.42 -9.01 -36.06
C ASP A 569 -15.49 -9.72 -37.42
N GLU A 570 -16.10 -10.88 -37.45
CA GLU A 570 -16.76 -11.40 -38.64
C GLU A 570 -18.03 -12.17 -38.22
N HIS A 571 -19.14 -11.51 -38.50
CA HIS A 571 -20.49 -12.03 -38.79
C HIS A 571 -21.13 -13.03 -37.82
N ARG A 572 -22.11 -12.56 -37.07
CA ARG A 572 -23.40 -13.28 -36.93
C ARG A 572 -24.56 -12.31 -36.82
N ASP A 573 -25.48 -12.52 -37.78
CA ASP A 573 -26.78 -11.85 -37.92
C ASP A 573 -27.75 -12.15 -36.76
N HIS A 574 -28.54 -11.15 -36.45
CA HIS A 574 -29.92 -11.07 -35.96
C HIS A 574 -30.57 -12.30 -35.30
N GLU A 575 -30.95 -12.13 -34.04
CA GLU A 575 -32.30 -12.45 -33.60
C GLU A 575 -32.71 -11.59 -32.40
N THR A 576 -33.80 -10.86 -32.57
CA THR A 576 -34.44 -9.96 -31.62
C THR A 576 -35.30 -10.74 -30.63
N THR A 577 -35.06 -10.58 -29.34
CA THR A 577 -36.10 -10.78 -28.30
C THR A 577 -35.96 -9.69 -27.22
N GLN A 578 -37.08 -9.00 -27.01
CA GLN A 578 -37.24 -7.95 -25.97
C GLN A 578 -37.23 -8.60 -24.57
N PRO A 579 -36.69 -7.96 -23.55
CA PRO A 579 -36.92 -8.35 -22.16
C PRO A 579 -38.02 -7.48 -21.53
N GLU A 580 -38.86 -8.19 -20.75
CA GLU A 580 -39.90 -7.64 -19.88
C GLU A 580 -39.33 -6.80 -18.74
N GLU A 581 -40.06 -5.74 -18.36
CA GLU A 581 -39.77 -4.87 -17.23
C GLU A 581 -39.98 -5.60 -15.89
N PRO A 582 -39.13 -5.44 -14.89
CA PRO A 582 -39.43 -5.85 -13.53
C PRO A 582 -39.98 -4.69 -12.70
N THR A 583 -40.98 -5.00 -11.96
CA THR A 583 -41.80 -4.24 -11.04
C THR A 583 -40.96 -3.60 -9.90
N ILE A 584 -41.21 -2.32 -9.66
CA ILE A 584 -40.62 -1.52 -8.59
C ILE A 584 -41.15 -1.96 -7.22
N VAL A 585 -40.27 -2.36 -6.31
CA VAL A 585 -40.55 -2.44 -4.87
C VAL A 585 -39.82 -1.28 -4.21
N GLN A 586 -40.60 -0.36 -3.63
CA GLN A 586 -40.10 0.76 -2.82
C GLN A 586 -39.46 0.25 -1.53
N SER A 587 -38.22 0.65 -1.23
CA SER A 587 -37.68 0.61 0.11
C SER A 587 -36.78 1.82 0.40
N HIS A 588 -37.23 2.52 1.39
CA HIS A 588 -36.59 3.42 2.38
C HIS A 588 -35.39 4.31 2.00
N SER A 589 -35.64 5.54 2.33
CA SER A 589 -34.85 6.77 2.41
C SER A 589 -33.35 6.61 2.63
N VAL A 590 -32.56 7.02 1.65
CA VAL A 590 -31.13 7.24 1.73
C VAL A 590 -30.88 8.66 2.18
N MET A 591 -30.06 8.85 3.21
CA MET A 591 -29.55 10.15 3.61
C MET A 591 -28.71 10.76 2.49
N LEU A 592 -29.22 11.81 1.89
CA LEU A 592 -28.48 12.69 0.99
C LEU A 592 -27.48 13.52 1.80
N LEU A 593 -26.30 13.73 1.28
CA LEU A 593 -25.33 14.69 1.78
C LEU A 593 -26.01 16.06 1.95
N PRO A 594 -25.88 16.77 3.09
CA PRO A 594 -26.58 18.02 3.31
C PRO A 594 -26.11 19.10 2.33
N ALA A 595 -27.04 19.62 1.53
CA ALA A 595 -26.81 20.82 0.73
C ALA A 595 -26.72 22.01 1.68
N GLN A 596 -25.62 22.73 1.69
CA GLN A 596 -25.50 24.02 2.39
C GLN A 596 -26.35 25.05 1.71
N ASN A 597 -27.46 25.43 2.35
CA ASN A 597 -28.23 26.63 1.99
C ASN A 597 -27.48 27.86 2.49
N SER A 598 -27.00 28.65 1.57
CA SER A 598 -26.59 30.04 1.81
C SER A 598 -27.85 30.92 1.85
N ASP A 599 -28.36 31.20 3.04
CA ASP A 599 -29.16 32.42 3.31
C ASP A 599 -29.16 32.66 4.83
N ARG A 600 -28.35 33.58 5.26
CA ARG A 600 -28.56 34.30 6.53
C ARG A 600 -28.39 35.80 6.30
N SER A 601 -29.52 36.46 6.25
CA SER A 601 -29.69 37.87 6.44
C SER A 601 -29.29 38.31 7.86
N VAL A 602 -28.50 39.38 7.90
CA VAL A 602 -28.08 40.10 9.12
C VAL A 602 -29.27 40.83 9.76
N PRO A 603 -29.37 40.93 11.07
CA PRO A 603 -29.82 42.14 11.73
C PRO A 603 -28.74 42.73 12.66
N ASN A 604 -28.62 44.03 12.49
CA ASN A 604 -27.83 45.00 13.20
C ASN A 604 -28.45 45.33 14.58
N SER A 605 -27.62 45.50 15.63
CA SER A 605 -27.70 46.43 16.77
C SER A 605 -26.69 46.00 17.81
N GLY A 606 -25.71 46.72 18.24
CA GLY A 606 -25.69 48.09 18.73
C GLY A 606 -25.14 48.06 20.17
N ASN A 607 -23.95 48.68 20.41
CA ASN A 607 -23.44 49.31 21.66
C ASN A 607 -23.25 48.43 22.92
N ASP A 608 -22.29 48.53 23.71
CA ASP A 608 -21.32 49.53 24.19
C ASP A 608 -20.38 48.94 25.24
N HIS A 609 -19.16 49.48 25.28
CA HIS A 609 -18.29 49.81 26.44
C HIS A 609 -17.61 48.77 27.34
N ASN A 610 -16.31 48.92 27.33
CA ASN A 610 -15.34 49.26 28.39
C ASN A 610 -14.50 48.16 29.06
N ASP A 611 -13.20 48.37 28.82
CA ASP A 611 -12.08 48.47 29.77
C ASP A 611 -11.73 47.30 30.72
N SER A 612 -10.57 46.76 30.62
CA SER A 612 -9.36 47.13 31.33
C SER A 612 -8.38 45.93 31.41
N GLN A 613 -7.18 46.18 30.96
CA GLN A 613 -5.83 45.92 31.49
C GLN A 613 -5.70 44.86 32.63
N THR A 614 -4.81 43.87 32.48
CA THR A 614 -3.46 43.86 33.07
C THR A 614 -2.74 42.53 32.77
N SER A 615 -1.59 42.65 32.19
CA SER A 615 -0.23 42.18 32.52
C SER A 615 -0.07 40.89 33.35
N GLY A 616 0.83 40.03 32.88
CA GLY A 616 1.55 39.05 33.73
C GLY A 616 2.39 38.07 32.90
N GLU A 617 3.69 38.42 32.75
CA GLU A 617 4.77 37.53 32.33
C GLU A 617 4.97 36.38 33.31
N SER A 618 5.43 35.23 32.81
CA SER A 618 6.64 34.52 33.26
C SER A 618 6.74 33.17 32.58
N ASP A 619 7.67 32.98 31.74
CA ASP A 619 8.93 32.22 31.74
C ASP A 619 8.92 30.83 32.39
N VAL A 620 9.64 29.94 31.64
CA VAL A 620 10.57 28.89 32.05
C VAL A 620 10.22 27.45 31.71
N THR A 621 10.87 26.97 30.65
CA THR A 621 11.66 25.73 30.43
C THR A 621 11.17 24.39 31.02
N SER A 622 10.97 23.40 30.18
CA SER A 622 11.85 22.21 29.96
C SER A 622 11.38 21.44 28.73
#